data_10a30cc08ae094edbe86c1d201a25a66
#
_entry.id   10a30cc08ae094edbe86c1d201a25a66
#
_cell.length_a   1.000
_cell.length_b   1.000
_cell.length_c   1.000
_cell.angle_alpha   90.00
_cell.angle_beta   90.00
_cell.angle_gamma   90.00
#
_symmetry.space_group_name_H-M   'P 1'
#
loop_
_entity.id
_entity.type
_entity.pdbx_description
1 polymer ?
#
loop_
_entity_poly.entity_id
_entity_poly.type
_entity_poly.pdbx_seq_one_letter_code
_entity_poly.pdbx_strand_id
1 'polypeptide(L)'
;MDIYKISSSDLTNIPFIKYIAAKNKPILLSTGASTLNEIKQAVKAIEDVSTGDIAIMHCVLAYPTDYEDANLLMIKNLEENFPDYEIGYSDHTKPDENMFVLITAYNYGAVILEKHFTLDKSIKGNDHYHAMDPEDVKTFKKNLEFLSKLKGHKIKQPLICENSARKEARRSIVANMDIKKGTQITKENIAFKRPGTGISPSRIDDIIGKIANVDIHYDELIDFDMLS
;
A
#
# COMPACT_ATOMS: atom_id res chain seq x y z
N MET A 1 -18.08 26.89 11.02
CA MET A 1 -17.00 25.88 11.12
C MET A 1 -17.62 24.55 10.77
N ASP A 2 -17.03 23.83 9.84
CA ASP A 2 -17.64 22.60 9.28
C ASP A 2 -17.09 21.33 9.94
N ILE A 3 -15.89 21.38 10.51
CA ILE A 3 -15.22 20.28 11.22
C ILE A 3 -14.57 20.84 12.50
N TYR A 4 -14.63 20.09 13.57
CA TYR A 4 -13.90 20.40 14.81
C TYR A 4 -12.65 19.53 14.92
N LYS A 5 -11.52 20.16 15.31
CA LYS A 5 -10.30 19.46 15.69
C LYS A 5 -10.15 19.50 17.21
N ILE A 6 -10.03 18.34 17.84
CA ILE A 6 -9.72 18.20 19.28
C ILE A 6 -8.26 17.78 19.40
N SER A 7 -7.50 18.54 20.18
CA SER A 7 -6.08 18.29 20.38
C SER A 7 -5.84 17.09 21.31
N SER A 8 -4.65 16.50 21.22
CA SER A 8 -4.25 15.37 22.07
C SER A 8 -4.34 15.72 23.57
N SER A 9 -4.02 16.95 23.95
CA SER A 9 -4.07 17.42 25.34
C SER A 9 -5.48 17.44 25.95
N ASP A 10 -6.51 17.47 25.10
CA ASP A 10 -7.91 17.48 25.52
C ASP A 10 -8.59 16.12 25.43
N LEU A 11 -7.90 15.05 25.01
CA LEU A 11 -8.53 13.74 24.81
C LEU A 11 -9.18 13.17 26.08
N THR A 12 -8.61 13.41 27.24
CA THR A 12 -9.18 12.97 28.53
C THR A 12 -10.14 13.96 29.13
N ASN A 13 -10.34 15.16 28.55
CA ASN A 13 -11.26 16.17 28.97
C ASN A 13 -12.71 15.85 28.49
N ILE A 14 -13.29 14.79 29.04
CA ILE A 14 -14.59 14.27 28.60
C ILE A 14 -15.72 15.34 28.65
N PRO A 15 -15.80 16.24 29.65
CA PRO A 15 -16.81 17.32 29.61
C PRO A 15 -16.67 18.23 28.38
N PHE A 16 -15.44 18.60 28.00
CA PHE A 16 -15.17 19.42 26.84
C PHE A 16 -15.48 18.66 25.53
N ILE A 17 -15.07 17.40 25.43
CA ILE A 17 -15.38 16.53 24.28
C ILE A 17 -16.90 16.47 24.06
N LYS A 18 -17.69 16.21 25.09
CA LYS A 18 -19.17 16.18 25.01
C LYS A 18 -19.76 17.53 24.57
N TYR A 19 -19.20 18.64 25.08
CA TYR A 19 -19.63 19.96 24.65
C TYR A 19 -19.40 20.21 23.16
N ILE A 20 -18.23 19.82 22.62
CA ILE A 20 -17.94 19.95 21.19
C ILE A 20 -18.82 18.98 20.40
N ALA A 21 -18.93 17.71 20.81
CA ALA A 21 -19.72 16.70 20.13
C ALA A 21 -21.20 17.10 20.01
N ALA A 22 -21.76 17.75 21.02
CA ALA A 22 -23.15 18.27 21.00
C ALA A 22 -23.40 19.31 19.88
N LYS A 23 -22.36 19.82 19.19
CA LYS A 23 -22.52 20.66 18.02
C LYS A 23 -22.89 19.85 16.77
N ASN A 24 -22.82 18.53 16.85
CA ASN A 24 -23.17 17.56 15.80
C ASN A 24 -22.49 17.85 14.46
N LYS A 25 -21.17 18.04 14.50
CA LYS A 25 -20.28 18.23 13.34
C LYS A 25 -19.19 17.18 13.37
N PRO A 26 -18.57 16.85 12.21
CA PRO A 26 -17.42 15.95 12.17
C PRO A 26 -16.30 16.38 13.11
N ILE A 27 -15.65 15.40 13.75
CA ILE A 27 -14.57 15.63 14.72
C ILE A 27 -13.32 14.90 14.27
N LEU A 28 -12.19 15.61 14.25
CA LEU A 28 -10.86 15.03 14.16
C LEU A 28 -10.27 14.97 15.58
N LEU A 29 -10.12 13.75 16.13
CA LEU A 29 -9.65 13.50 17.49
C LEU A 29 -8.19 13.05 17.47
N SER A 30 -7.26 13.92 17.93
CA SER A 30 -5.86 13.55 18.09
C SER A 30 -5.61 12.74 19.36
N THR A 31 -4.72 11.73 19.27
CA THR A 31 -4.55 10.70 20.29
C THR A 31 -3.15 10.65 20.91
N GLY A 32 -2.34 11.71 20.75
CA GLY A 32 -0.99 11.77 21.32
C GLY A 32 -1.02 11.64 22.85
N ALA A 33 -0.02 10.96 23.39
CA ALA A 33 0.14 10.65 24.82
C ALA A 33 -1.03 9.89 25.46
N SER A 34 -1.82 9.14 24.67
CA SER A 34 -3.01 8.44 25.14
C SER A 34 -2.93 6.94 24.98
N THR A 35 -3.53 6.21 25.90
CA THR A 35 -3.73 4.76 25.79
C THR A 35 -4.95 4.44 24.94
N LEU A 36 -5.03 3.22 24.38
CA LEU A 36 -6.21 2.75 23.64
C LEU A 36 -7.50 2.85 24.47
N ASN A 37 -7.41 2.64 25.79
CA ASN A 37 -8.58 2.72 26.66
C ASN A 37 -9.11 4.17 26.80
N GLU A 38 -8.21 5.14 26.92
CA GLU A 38 -8.57 6.56 26.95
C GLU A 38 -9.20 7.00 25.63
N ILE A 39 -8.66 6.53 24.51
CA ILE A 39 -9.21 6.81 23.18
C ILE A 39 -10.63 6.22 23.07
N LYS A 40 -10.84 4.96 23.48
CA LYS A 40 -12.17 4.33 23.51
C LYS A 40 -13.18 5.11 24.39
N GLN A 41 -12.73 5.62 25.54
CA GLN A 41 -13.58 6.45 26.41
C GLN A 41 -13.97 7.78 25.73
N ALA A 42 -13.01 8.43 25.05
CA ALA A 42 -13.27 9.67 24.33
C ALA A 42 -14.22 9.47 23.14
N VAL A 43 -14.01 8.44 22.33
CA VAL A 43 -14.88 8.06 21.19
C VAL A 43 -16.30 7.80 21.72
N LYS A 44 -16.45 6.95 22.75
CA LYS A 44 -17.75 6.69 23.34
C LYS A 44 -18.42 7.96 23.86
N ALA A 45 -17.68 8.87 24.47
CA ALA A 45 -18.24 10.14 24.96
C ALA A 45 -18.75 11.04 23.82
N ILE A 46 -18.17 10.94 22.60
CA ILE A 46 -18.67 11.63 21.40
C ILE A 46 -19.95 10.93 20.92
N GLU A 47 -19.93 9.61 20.76
CA GLU A 47 -21.07 8.80 20.29
C GLU A 47 -22.32 8.96 21.18
N ASP A 48 -22.13 9.08 22.50
CA ASP A 48 -23.22 9.24 23.45
C ASP A 48 -24.07 10.52 23.21
N VAL A 49 -23.53 11.50 22.48
CA VAL A 49 -24.16 12.83 22.30
C VAL A 49 -24.21 13.34 20.87
N SER A 50 -23.59 12.64 19.92
CA SER A 50 -23.47 13.07 18.54
C SER A 50 -23.63 11.90 17.57
N THR A 51 -24.15 12.19 16.37
CA THR A 51 -24.16 11.28 15.21
C THR A 51 -23.20 11.77 14.12
N GLY A 52 -22.36 12.78 14.42
CA GLY A 52 -21.35 13.30 13.48
C GLY A 52 -20.19 12.31 13.32
N ASP A 53 -19.57 12.36 12.16
CA ASP A 53 -18.43 11.51 11.84
C ASP A 53 -17.23 11.78 12.77
N ILE A 54 -16.47 10.74 13.06
CA ILE A 54 -15.25 10.83 13.87
C ILE A 54 -14.09 10.29 13.02
N ALA A 55 -12.97 11.03 12.97
CA ALA A 55 -11.70 10.51 12.51
C ALA A 55 -10.70 10.52 13.67
N ILE A 56 -9.99 9.41 13.83
CA ILE A 56 -9.00 9.20 14.88
C ILE A 56 -7.61 9.45 14.32
N MET A 57 -6.90 10.44 14.88
CA MET A 57 -5.60 10.87 14.37
C MET A 57 -4.49 10.28 15.23
N HIS A 58 -3.65 9.38 14.67
CA HIS A 58 -2.38 9.07 15.31
C HIS A 58 -1.57 10.35 15.48
N CYS A 59 -0.95 10.51 16.62
CA CYS A 59 -0.18 11.70 16.96
C CYS A 59 0.84 11.36 18.05
N VAL A 60 2.01 11.99 18.02
CA VAL A 60 2.96 11.99 19.13
C VAL A 60 3.02 13.39 19.72
N LEU A 61 2.79 13.52 21.03
CA LEU A 61 2.73 14.81 21.73
C LEU A 61 4.15 15.25 22.16
N ALA A 62 5.01 15.46 21.17
CA ALA A 62 6.36 16.00 21.32
C ALA A 62 6.63 16.99 20.18
N TYR A 63 7.28 18.12 20.47
CA TYR A 63 7.48 19.25 19.55
C TYR A 63 8.94 19.71 19.50
N PRO A 64 9.73 19.31 18.49
CA PRO A 64 9.39 18.34 17.44
C PRO A 64 9.40 16.91 17.97
N THR A 65 8.71 16.02 17.26
CA THR A 65 8.89 14.58 17.43
C THR A 65 10.13 14.13 16.69
N ASP A 66 11.01 13.35 17.32
CA ASP A 66 12.11 12.69 16.62
C ASP A 66 11.58 11.61 15.68
N TYR A 67 12.29 11.31 14.58
CA TYR A 67 11.78 10.36 13.57
C TYR A 67 11.57 8.94 14.15
N GLU A 68 12.45 8.53 15.05
CA GLU A 68 12.38 7.23 15.73
C GLU A 68 11.12 7.12 16.62
N ASP A 69 10.62 8.24 17.11
CA ASP A 69 9.44 8.32 17.98
C ASP A 69 8.13 8.51 17.21
N ALA A 70 8.17 8.75 15.91
CA ALA A 70 6.98 8.93 15.08
C ALA A 70 6.05 7.71 15.10
N ASN A 71 6.61 6.50 15.29
CA ASN A 71 5.88 5.23 15.50
C ASN A 71 4.68 5.03 14.57
N LEU A 72 4.85 5.26 13.27
CA LEU A 72 3.77 5.30 12.27
C LEU A 72 2.99 3.98 12.16
N LEU A 73 3.55 2.85 12.62
CA LEU A 73 2.81 1.59 12.69
C LEU A 73 1.63 1.64 13.68
N MET A 74 1.58 2.60 14.59
CA MET A 74 0.40 2.82 15.45
C MET A 74 -0.84 3.21 14.64
N ILE A 75 -0.69 3.74 13.41
CA ILE A 75 -1.81 3.97 12.48
C ILE A 75 -2.54 2.65 12.19
N LYS A 76 -1.79 1.57 11.92
CA LYS A 76 -2.36 0.23 11.72
C LYS A 76 -3.05 -0.30 12.97
N ASN A 77 -2.45 -0.09 14.13
CA ASN A 77 -3.06 -0.51 15.38
C ASN A 77 -4.37 0.26 15.68
N LEU A 78 -4.44 1.54 15.33
CA LEU A 78 -5.69 2.29 15.41
C LEU A 78 -6.74 1.75 14.43
N GLU A 79 -6.37 1.46 13.18
CA GLU A 79 -7.25 0.85 12.16
C GLU A 79 -7.84 -0.48 12.66
N GLU A 80 -7.02 -1.34 13.27
CA GLU A 80 -7.46 -2.62 13.84
C GLU A 80 -8.41 -2.47 15.03
N ASN A 81 -8.18 -1.47 15.90
CA ASN A 81 -8.99 -1.25 17.10
C ASN A 81 -10.25 -0.39 16.87
N PHE A 82 -10.30 0.33 15.77
CA PHE A 82 -11.36 1.26 15.40
C PHE A 82 -11.75 1.10 13.92
N PRO A 83 -12.20 -0.10 13.49
CA PRO A 83 -12.44 -0.41 12.07
C PRO A 83 -13.58 0.39 11.43
N ASP A 84 -14.44 0.99 12.23
CA ASP A 84 -15.58 1.78 11.77
C ASP A 84 -15.25 3.28 11.59
N TYR A 85 -14.00 3.69 11.84
CA TYR A 85 -13.56 5.07 11.81
C TYR A 85 -12.44 5.32 10.81
N GLU A 86 -12.44 6.50 10.22
CA GLU A 86 -11.30 6.95 9.43
C GLU A 86 -10.10 7.23 10.32
N ILE A 87 -8.93 6.73 9.91
CA ILE A 87 -7.68 6.96 10.62
C ILE A 87 -6.86 8.03 9.92
N GLY A 88 -6.34 8.97 10.69
CA GLY A 88 -5.45 10.02 10.21
C GLY A 88 -4.11 10.04 10.95
N TYR A 89 -3.28 11.00 10.59
CA TYR A 89 -2.00 11.29 11.24
C TYR A 89 -1.82 12.79 11.43
N SER A 90 -1.53 13.21 12.68
CA SER A 90 -1.15 14.57 13.05
C SER A 90 0.35 14.60 13.35
N ASP A 91 1.12 15.17 12.44
CA ASP A 91 2.58 15.10 12.41
C ASP A 91 3.26 16.29 13.10
N HIS A 92 4.16 15.98 14.03
CA HIS A 92 5.01 16.96 14.72
C HIS A 92 6.50 16.75 14.44
N THR A 93 6.87 15.88 13.50
CA THR A 93 8.28 15.73 13.09
C THR A 93 8.74 16.97 12.34
N LYS A 94 10.06 17.16 12.22
CA LYS A 94 10.59 18.13 11.26
C LYS A 94 10.31 17.66 9.84
N PRO A 95 9.99 18.56 8.89
CA PRO A 95 9.91 18.19 7.49
C PRO A 95 11.22 17.58 7.00
N ASP A 96 11.17 16.35 6.51
CA ASP A 96 12.27 15.73 5.80
C ASP A 96 12.26 16.16 4.33
N GLU A 97 13.42 16.05 3.64
CA GLU A 97 13.64 16.54 2.27
C GLU A 97 12.59 16.05 1.27
N ASN A 98 12.05 14.85 1.46
CA ASN A 98 11.09 14.21 0.55
C ASN A 98 9.69 14.02 1.15
N MET A 99 9.45 14.54 2.35
CA MET A 99 8.21 14.37 3.10
C MET A 99 7.85 12.89 3.33
N PHE A 100 8.86 12.05 3.58
CA PHE A 100 8.70 10.61 3.76
C PHE A 100 7.82 10.25 4.95
N VAL A 101 7.86 11.01 6.02
CA VAL A 101 7.02 10.76 7.20
C VAL A 101 5.54 10.79 6.79
N LEU A 102 5.08 11.84 6.12
CA LEU A 102 3.70 11.96 5.66
C LEU A 102 3.33 10.92 4.59
N ILE A 103 4.25 10.65 3.65
CA ILE A 103 4.05 9.63 2.61
C ILE A 103 3.94 8.23 3.24
N THR A 104 4.75 7.94 4.26
CA THR A 104 4.70 6.66 4.98
C THR A 104 3.42 6.53 5.79
N ALA A 105 2.99 7.59 6.48
CA ALA A 105 1.72 7.60 7.20
C ALA A 105 0.54 7.31 6.25
N TYR A 106 0.51 7.95 5.08
CA TYR A 106 -0.48 7.67 4.04
C TYR A 106 -0.43 6.21 3.57
N ASN A 107 0.76 5.64 3.36
CA ASN A 107 0.92 4.23 2.97
C ASN A 107 0.46 3.25 4.06
N TYR A 108 0.55 3.65 5.32
CA TYR A 108 0.04 2.86 6.45
C TYR A 108 -1.46 3.04 6.71
N GLY A 109 -2.15 3.83 5.87
CA GLY A 109 -3.61 3.92 5.89
C GLY A 109 -4.17 5.24 6.41
N ALA A 110 -3.32 6.20 6.79
CA ALA A 110 -3.82 7.52 7.17
C ALA A 110 -4.46 8.22 5.96
N VAL A 111 -5.77 8.48 6.02
CA VAL A 111 -6.53 9.17 4.96
C VAL A 111 -6.62 10.67 5.21
N ILE A 112 -6.33 11.13 6.42
CA ILE A 112 -6.27 12.52 6.84
C ILE A 112 -4.88 12.79 7.36
N LEU A 113 -4.24 13.86 6.85
CA LEU A 113 -2.90 14.27 7.26
C LEU A 113 -2.95 15.72 7.75
N GLU A 114 -2.45 15.93 8.95
CA GLU A 114 -2.34 17.26 9.57
C GLU A 114 -0.88 17.54 9.89
N LYS A 115 -0.44 18.77 9.62
CA LYS A 115 0.90 19.23 10.00
C LYS A 115 0.89 20.74 10.21
N HIS A 116 1.70 21.22 11.13
CA HIS A 116 1.96 22.64 11.29
C HIS A 116 2.42 23.27 9.98
N PHE A 117 1.97 24.49 9.70
CA PHE A 117 2.31 25.23 8.49
C PHE A 117 2.81 26.62 8.83
N THR A 118 3.84 27.08 8.12
CA THR A 118 4.38 28.43 8.23
C THR A 118 4.76 28.96 6.86
N LEU A 119 4.80 30.28 6.72
CA LEU A 119 5.38 30.93 5.55
C LEU A 119 6.89 31.11 5.67
N ASP A 120 7.43 31.07 6.89
CA ASP A 120 8.86 31.24 7.15
C ASP A 120 9.29 30.45 8.39
N LYS A 121 10.11 29.42 8.18
CA LYS A 121 10.66 28.56 9.25
C LYS A 121 11.70 29.27 10.14
N SER A 122 12.22 30.42 9.71
CA SER A 122 13.23 31.20 10.45
C SER A 122 12.65 32.07 11.56
N ILE A 123 11.31 32.25 11.58
CA ILE A 123 10.63 33.02 12.62
C ILE A 123 10.90 32.37 13.98
N LYS A 124 11.38 33.19 14.93
CA LYS A 124 11.69 32.74 16.27
C LYS A 124 10.43 32.50 17.10
N GLY A 125 10.46 31.46 17.88
CA GLY A 125 9.39 31.07 18.81
C GLY A 125 8.39 30.11 18.21
N ASN A 126 7.65 29.42 19.08
CA ASN A 126 6.63 28.41 18.73
C ASN A 126 7.10 27.36 17.72
N ASP A 127 6.19 26.91 16.86
CA ASP A 127 6.31 25.69 16.06
C ASP A 127 6.81 25.93 14.61
N HIS A 128 7.30 27.14 14.28
CA HIS A 128 7.75 27.51 12.92
C HIS A 128 8.86 26.60 12.39
N TYR A 129 9.80 26.21 13.25
CA TYR A 129 11.02 25.46 12.88
C TYR A 129 10.77 24.00 12.50
N HIS A 130 9.62 23.43 12.87
CA HIS A 130 9.19 22.07 12.48
C HIS A 130 7.92 22.05 11.62
N ALA A 131 7.39 23.22 11.29
CA ALA A 131 6.26 23.35 10.38
C ALA A 131 6.66 23.13 8.92
N MET A 132 5.71 22.74 8.09
CA MET A 132 5.86 22.78 6.63
C MET A 132 5.81 24.23 6.14
N ASP A 133 6.55 24.51 5.07
CA ASP A 133 6.41 25.71 4.27
C ASP A 133 5.77 25.39 2.90
N PRO A 134 5.54 26.41 2.02
CA PRO A 134 4.94 26.17 0.70
C PRO A 134 5.74 25.22 -0.19
N GLU A 135 7.07 25.15 -0.07
CA GLU A 135 7.89 24.23 -0.87
C GLU A 135 7.76 22.78 -0.37
N ASP A 136 7.69 22.57 0.95
CA ASP A 136 7.40 21.26 1.53
C ASP A 136 6.04 20.74 1.06
N VAL A 137 5.02 21.60 1.02
CA VAL A 137 3.68 21.23 0.52
C VAL A 137 3.73 20.82 -0.95
N LYS A 138 4.47 21.56 -1.79
CA LYS A 138 4.67 21.19 -3.20
C LYS A 138 5.36 19.83 -3.34
N THR A 139 6.42 19.63 -2.58
CA THR A 139 7.17 18.37 -2.55
C THR A 139 6.27 17.21 -2.13
N PHE A 140 5.52 17.37 -1.05
CA PHE A 140 4.56 16.38 -0.59
C PHE A 140 3.52 16.03 -1.67
N LYS A 141 2.87 17.03 -2.27
CA LYS A 141 1.88 16.81 -3.34
C LYS A 141 2.47 16.06 -4.53
N LYS A 142 3.66 16.46 -5.01
CA LYS A 142 4.38 15.80 -6.10
C LYS A 142 4.65 14.32 -5.77
N ASN A 143 5.13 14.04 -4.56
CA ASN A 143 5.46 12.68 -4.15
C ASN A 143 4.19 11.84 -3.96
N LEU A 144 3.11 12.40 -3.46
CA LEU A 144 1.82 11.74 -3.35
C LEU A 144 1.23 11.37 -4.73
N GLU A 145 1.32 12.28 -5.70
CA GLU A 145 0.93 12.01 -7.10
C GLU A 145 1.78 10.90 -7.72
N PHE A 146 3.09 10.92 -7.47
CA PHE A 146 3.99 9.86 -7.95
C PHE A 146 3.65 8.50 -7.32
N LEU A 147 3.43 8.46 -6.01
CA LEU A 147 3.01 7.26 -5.31
C LEU A 147 1.70 6.67 -5.87
N SER A 148 0.73 7.54 -6.20
CA SER A 148 -0.54 7.11 -6.79
C SER A 148 -0.35 6.37 -8.12
N LYS A 149 0.66 6.78 -8.92
CA LYS A 149 1.03 6.06 -10.16
C LYS A 149 1.66 4.70 -9.89
N LEU A 150 2.35 4.53 -8.76
CA LEU A 150 3.04 3.28 -8.39
C LEU A 150 2.10 2.24 -7.80
N LYS A 151 0.99 2.64 -7.19
CA LYS A 151 0.08 1.73 -6.48
C LYS A 151 -0.50 0.62 -7.36
N GLY A 152 -0.89 0.94 -8.59
CA GLY A 152 -1.47 -0.03 -9.52
C GLY A 152 -2.68 -0.78 -8.94
N HIS A 153 -2.76 -2.07 -9.22
CA HIS A 153 -3.87 -2.95 -8.81
C HIS A 153 -3.42 -4.01 -7.81
N LYS A 154 -4.29 -4.34 -6.84
CA LYS A 154 -4.00 -5.34 -5.81
C LYS A 154 -3.92 -6.78 -6.37
N ILE A 155 -4.68 -7.07 -7.43
CA ILE A 155 -4.75 -8.43 -7.99
C ILE A 155 -3.50 -8.71 -8.83
N LYS A 156 -2.74 -9.77 -8.47
CA LYS A 156 -1.57 -10.20 -9.24
C LYS A 156 -2.00 -10.85 -10.55
N GLN A 157 -1.75 -10.16 -11.65
CA GLN A 157 -1.97 -10.65 -13.01
C GLN A 157 -0.90 -10.09 -13.96
N PRO A 158 -0.70 -10.72 -15.13
CA PRO A 158 0.19 -10.16 -16.13
C PRO A 158 -0.30 -8.80 -16.62
N LEU A 159 0.62 -7.86 -16.76
CA LEU A 159 0.33 -6.53 -17.30
C LEU A 159 0.45 -6.53 -18.82
N ILE A 160 -0.23 -5.61 -19.47
CA ILE A 160 -0.18 -5.45 -20.94
C ILE A 160 1.25 -5.25 -21.43
N CYS A 161 2.08 -4.49 -20.70
CA CYS A 161 3.49 -4.27 -21.04
C CYS A 161 4.35 -5.55 -20.98
N GLU A 162 3.87 -6.63 -20.33
CA GLU A 162 4.57 -7.91 -20.25
C GLU A 162 4.22 -8.87 -21.42
N ASN A 163 3.28 -8.53 -22.31
CA ASN A 163 2.79 -9.45 -23.33
C ASN A 163 3.89 -9.92 -24.27
N SER A 164 4.77 -9.03 -24.75
CA SER A 164 5.91 -9.40 -25.57
C SER A 164 6.87 -10.34 -24.84
N ALA A 165 7.22 -9.99 -23.59
CA ALA A 165 8.10 -10.83 -22.78
C ALA A 165 7.47 -12.21 -22.47
N ARG A 166 6.16 -12.27 -22.24
CA ARG A 166 5.47 -13.56 -22.06
C ARG A 166 5.59 -14.46 -23.27
N LYS A 167 5.46 -13.90 -24.48
CA LYS A 167 5.56 -14.62 -25.73
C LYS A 167 7.02 -15.03 -26.03
N GLU A 168 7.95 -14.10 -25.96
CA GLU A 168 9.31 -14.30 -26.43
C GLU A 168 10.26 -14.87 -25.37
N ALA A 169 10.07 -14.56 -24.09
CA ALA A 169 10.99 -14.96 -23.02
C ALA A 169 10.59 -16.24 -22.29
N ARG A 170 9.30 -16.61 -22.30
CA ARG A 170 8.87 -17.88 -21.72
C ARG A 170 9.38 -19.05 -22.52
N ARG A 171 9.32 -20.24 -21.94
CA ARG A 171 9.79 -21.46 -22.58
C ARG A 171 8.61 -22.31 -23.05
N SER A 172 8.87 -23.05 -24.12
CA SER A 172 8.03 -24.16 -24.59
C SER A 172 8.85 -25.44 -24.56
N ILE A 173 8.15 -26.56 -24.69
CA ILE A 173 8.77 -27.86 -24.89
C ILE A 173 9.14 -27.98 -26.34
N VAL A 174 10.39 -28.36 -26.60
CA VAL A 174 10.96 -28.57 -27.95
C VAL A 174 11.60 -29.95 -28.05
N ALA A 175 11.74 -30.47 -29.26
CA ALA A 175 12.51 -31.71 -29.49
C ALA A 175 14.02 -31.48 -29.24
N ASN A 176 14.62 -32.31 -28.39
CA ASN A 176 16.07 -32.30 -28.11
C ASN A 176 16.90 -33.12 -29.09
N MET A 177 16.22 -33.82 -29.99
CA MET A 177 16.77 -34.62 -31.08
C MET A 177 15.68 -34.84 -32.13
N ASP A 178 16.00 -35.37 -33.29
CA ASP A 178 14.99 -35.83 -34.25
C ASP A 178 14.15 -36.97 -33.61
N ILE A 179 12.84 -36.82 -33.59
CA ILE A 179 11.88 -37.78 -33.07
C ILE A 179 11.09 -38.33 -34.26
N LYS A 180 11.23 -39.60 -34.57
CA LYS A 180 10.51 -40.23 -35.67
C LYS A 180 9.06 -40.51 -35.27
N LYS A 181 8.16 -40.48 -36.26
CA LYS A 181 6.78 -40.93 -36.11
C LYS A 181 6.78 -42.33 -35.47
N GLY A 182 5.88 -42.52 -34.48
CA GLY A 182 5.78 -43.73 -33.70
C GLY A 182 6.71 -43.82 -32.49
N THR A 183 7.62 -42.86 -32.29
CA THR A 183 8.50 -42.80 -31.13
C THR A 183 7.76 -42.22 -29.91
N GLN A 184 8.00 -42.79 -28.75
CA GLN A 184 7.46 -42.29 -27.50
C GLN A 184 8.21 -41.02 -27.03
N ILE A 185 7.47 -40.04 -26.56
CA ILE A 185 8.03 -38.83 -25.94
C ILE A 185 8.51 -39.18 -24.52
N THR A 186 9.79 -38.87 -24.29
CA THR A 186 10.45 -39.08 -22.99
C THR A 186 11.19 -37.81 -22.55
N LYS A 187 11.65 -37.78 -21.30
CA LYS A 187 12.42 -36.62 -20.78
C LYS A 187 13.74 -36.42 -21.50
N GLU A 188 14.32 -37.46 -22.11
CA GLU A 188 15.60 -37.43 -22.79
C GLU A 188 15.47 -36.82 -24.19
N ASN A 189 14.33 -36.98 -24.88
CA ASN A 189 14.15 -36.49 -26.22
C ASN A 189 13.47 -35.12 -26.34
N ILE A 190 13.26 -34.43 -25.19
CA ILE A 190 12.72 -33.07 -25.13
C ILE A 190 13.66 -32.12 -24.42
N ALA A 191 13.46 -30.81 -24.65
CA ALA A 191 14.14 -29.70 -23.96
C ALA A 191 13.19 -28.53 -23.75
N PHE A 192 13.62 -27.53 -22.97
CA PHE A 192 12.82 -26.33 -22.68
C PHE A 192 13.52 -25.09 -23.21
N LYS A 193 13.04 -24.57 -24.34
CA LYS A 193 13.63 -23.40 -25.02
C LYS A 193 12.59 -22.29 -25.26
N ARG A 194 13.06 -21.10 -25.56
CA ARG A 194 12.24 -19.99 -26.07
C ARG A 194 11.85 -20.25 -27.52
N PRO A 195 10.72 -19.68 -28.00
CA PRO A 195 9.76 -18.81 -27.36
C PRO A 195 8.70 -19.56 -26.53
N GLY A 196 7.82 -18.81 -25.86
CA GLY A 196 6.70 -19.35 -25.08
C GLY A 196 5.41 -19.53 -25.89
N THR A 197 5.52 -19.96 -27.14
CA THR A 197 4.40 -20.09 -28.09
C THR A 197 3.89 -21.49 -28.27
N GLY A 198 4.62 -22.51 -27.82
CA GLY A 198 4.22 -23.92 -27.83
C GLY A 198 3.76 -24.40 -26.46
N ILE A 199 3.80 -25.71 -26.22
CA ILE A 199 3.38 -26.33 -24.96
C ILE A 199 4.26 -25.81 -23.80
N SER A 200 3.65 -25.28 -22.76
CA SER A 200 4.35 -24.83 -21.56
C SER A 200 5.08 -26.01 -20.88
N PRO A 201 6.30 -25.81 -20.34
CA PRO A 201 6.98 -26.81 -19.50
C PRO A 201 6.15 -27.31 -18.31
N SER A 202 5.21 -26.49 -17.80
CA SER A 202 4.31 -26.88 -16.71
C SER A 202 3.33 -28.00 -17.10
N ARG A 203 3.22 -28.31 -18.39
CA ARG A 203 2.37 -29.37 -18.94
C ARG A 203 3.18 -30.59 -19.42
N ILE A 204 4.39 -30.78 -18.93
CA ILE A 204 5.27 -31.88 -19.31
C ILE A 204 4.58 -33.24 -19.11
N ASP A 205 3.86 -33.42 -18.01
CA ASP A 205 3.19 -34.67 -17.66
C ASP A 205 2.06 -35.03 -18.62
N ASP A 206 1.53 -34.04 -19.37
CA ASP A 206 0.50 -34.25 -20.38
C ASP A 206 1.06 -34.88 -21.67
N ILE A 207 2.38 -34.85 -21.86
CA ILE A 207 3.02 -35.31 -23.11
C ILE A 207 3.99 -36.48 -22.92
N ILE A 208 4.60 -36.63 -21.76
CA ILE A 208 5.47 -37.78 -21.48
C ILE A 208 4.66 -39.09 -21.61
N GLY A 209 5.20 -40.02 -22.37
CA GLY A 209 4.56 -41.31 -22.65
C GLY A 209 3.68 -41.31 -23.89
N LYS A 210 3.31 -40.16 -24.44
CA LYS A 210 2.58 -40.06 -25.73
C LYS A 210 3.49 -40.47 -26.91
N ILE A 211 2.84 -40.82 -28.02
CA ILE A 211 3.52 -41.26 -29.24
C ILE A 211 3.49 -40.14 -30.28
N ALA A 212 4.60 -39.86 -30.93
CA ALA A 212 4.67 -38.91 -32.03
C ALA A 212 3.87 -39.39 -33.25
N ASN A 213 2.92 -38.59 -33.72
CA ASN A 213 2.10 -38.88 -34.90
C ASN A 213 2.78 -38.50 -36.20
N VAL A 214 3.81 -37.67 -36.14
CA VAL A 214 4.61 -37.15 -37.26
C VAL A 214 6.09 -37.21 -36.87
N ASP A 215 6.97 -37.04 -37.86
CA ASP A 215 8.39 -36.78 -37.61
C ASP A 215 8.50 -35.35 -37.00
N ILE A 216 9.25 -35.19 -35.91
CA ILE A 216 9.53 -33.91 -35.26
C ILE A 216 11.04 -33.67 -35.29
N HIS A 217 11.48 -32.55 -35.84
CA HIS A 217 12.90 -32.26 -36.01
C HIS A 217 13.54 -31.69 -34.75
N TYR A 218 14.85 -31.83 -34.63
CA TYR A 218 15.63 -31.18 -33.58
C TYR A 218 15.31 -29.69 -33.49
N ASP A 219 15.09 -29.20 -32.28
CA ASP A 219 14.79 -27.81 -31.96
C ASP A 219 13.39 -27.33 -32.37
N GLU A 220 12.55 -28.23 -32.92
CA GLU A 220 11.15 -27.93 -33.26
C GLU A 220 10.26 -27.86 -32.01
N LEU A 221 9.33 -26.90 -32.00
CA LEU A 221 8.30 -26.81 -30.95
C LEU A 221 7.38 -28.02 -31.04
N ILE A 222 7.18 -28.70 -29.92
CA ILE A 222 6.21 -29.79 -29.84
C ILE A 222 4.82 -29.21 -29.60
N ASP A 223 3.81 -29.65 -30.38
CA ASP A 223 2.41 -29.31 -30.20
C ASP A 223 1.57 -30.58 -29.92
N PHE A 224 0.37 -30.39 -29.33
CA PHE A 224 -0.50 -31.51 -28.96
C PHE A 224 -1.03 -32.30 -30.17
N ASP A 225 -1.22 -31.67 -31.32
CA ASP A 225 -1.66 -32.28 -32.54
C ASP A 225 -0.58 -33.20 -33.17
N MET A 226 0.67 -33.04 -32.77
CA MET A 226 1.80 -33.92 -33.14
C MET A 226 1.84 -35.22 -32.32
N LEU A 227 0.95 -35.38 -31.33
CA LEU A 227 1.01 -36.45 -30.33
C LEU A 227 -0.31 -37.20 -30.21
N SER A 228 -0.22 -38.48 -29.85
CA SER A 228 -1.39 -39.38 -29.58
C SER A 228 -1.26 -40.06 -28.20
#